data_7dee5fa7d6c78a1eff01b31efc7fe603
#
_entry.id   7dee5fa7d6c78a1eff01b31efc7fe603
#
_cell.length_a   1.000
_cell.length_b   1.000
_cell.length_c   1.000
_cell.angle_alpha   90.00
_cell.angle_beta   90.00
_cell.angle_gamma   90.00
#
_symmetry.space_group_name_H-M   'P 1'
#
loop_
_entity.id
_entity.type
_entity.pdbx_description
1 polymer ?
#
loop_
_entity_poly.entity_id
_entity_poly.type
_entity_poly.pdbx_seq_one_letter_code
_entity_poly.pdbx_strand_id
1 'polypeptide(L)'
;HRIRRRSQISHSHLLASSALPVLFPAVKIGNQFYGDGAVRQLAPTSTPIHLGATRLLAVGVSGNRNKAPLENKMTEAPSLSHIIGHMLNSAFVDTLDNDLEFLRDMNEVLDFVPQHVRNERKIRAQKIELLEISPSREMNLIATDFYHELPKQMAKHIKADSSSTLLSLVLFEKGFCNALWDLGYEDALEKETEIREFFRLEK
;
A
#
# COMPACT_ATOMS: atom_id res chain seq x y z
N HIS A 1 16.95 15.74 -3.63
CA HIS A 1 17.99 14.89 -4.20
C HIS A 1 17.86 13.47 -3.64
N ARG A 2 17.45 12.50 -4.47
CA ARG A 2 17.44 11.08 -4.09
C ARG A 2 18.86 10.55 -4.28
N ILE A 3 19.50 10.08 -3.21
CA ILE A 3 20.82 9.46 -3.26
C ILE A 3 20.64 7.96 -3.48
N ARG A 4 21.15 7.45 -4.59
CA ARG A 4 21.18 6.01 -4.88
C ARG A 4 22.48 5.42 -4.29
N ARG A 5 22.35 4.42 -3.44
CA ARG A 5 23.49 3.64 -2.94
C ARG A 5 23.31 2.19 -3.37
N ARG A 6 24.34 1.61 -3.97
CA ARG A 6 24.39 0.16 -4.19
C ARG A 6 24.72 -0.50 -2.86
N SER A 7 23.89 -1.42 -2.40
CA SER A 7 24.12 -2.21 -1.20
C SER A 7 23.58 -3.62 -1.40
N GLN A 8 24.17 -4.58 -0.73
CA GLN A 8 23.63 -5.93 -0.67
C GLN A 8 22.44 -5.91 0.30
N ILE A 9 21.28 -6.38 -0.14
CA ILE A 9 20.09 -6.47 0.70
C ILE A 9 20.28 -7.53 1.77
N SER A 10 19.98 -7.19 3.00
CA SER A 10 20.06 -8.06 4.18
C SER A 10 18.76 -8.00 4.97
N HIS A 11 18.60 -8.87 5.98
CA HIS A 11 17.46 -8.84 6.89
C HIS A 11 17.24 -7.46 7.54
N SER A 12 18.31 -6.74 7.88
CA SER A 12 18.21 -5.40 8.45
C SER A 12 17.54 -4.39 7.50
N HIS A 13 17.73 -4.54 6.19
CA HIS A 13 17.05 -3.69 5.21
C HIS A 13 15.56 -4.00 5.14
N LEU A 14 15.17 -5.29 5.21
CA LEU A 14 13.76 -5.69 5.25
C LEU A 14 13.07 -5.21 6.51
N LEU A 15 13.70 -5.41 7.68
CA LEU A 15 13.18 -4.91 8.95
C LEU A 15 13.07 -3.38 8.96
N ALA A 16 14.04 -2.67 8.39
CA ALA A 16 13.98 -1.21 8.28
C ALA A 16 12.84 -0.74 7.37
N SER A 17 12.61 -1.46 6.26
CA SER A 17 11.53 -1.15 5.31
C SER A 17 10.14 -1.32 5.89
N SER A 18 9.97 -2.18 6.89
CA SER A 18 8.69 -2.44 7.59
C SER A 18 8.63 -1.83 8.99
N ALA A 19 9.63 -1.02 9.38
CA ALA A 19 9.66 -0.38 10.68
C ALA A 19 8.74 0.85 10.73
N LEU A 20 7.43 0.60 10.83
CA LEU A 20 6.39 1.63 10.99
C LEU A 20 6.68 2.48 12.24
N PRO A 21 6.80 3.81 12.11
CA PRO A 21 7.00 4.69 13.25
C PRO A 21 5.92 4.50 14.31
N VAL A 22 6.31 4.65 15.57
CA VAL A 22 5.45 4.43 16.76
C VAL A 22 5.19 2.96 17.07
N LEU A 23 5.03 2.09 16.05
CA LEU A 23 4.76 0.66 16.24
C LEU A 23 6.03 -0.16 16.37
N PHE A 24 7.04 0.13 15.56
CA PHE A 24 8.28 -0.62 15.54
C PHE A 24 9.50 0.30 15.72
N PRO A 25 10.57 -0.20 16.37
CA PRO A 25 11.79 0.58 16.54
C PRO A 25 12.51 0.77 15.21
N ALA A 26 13.15 1.94 15.03
CA ALA A 26 14.02 2.20 13.90
C ALA A 26 15.21 1.23 13.87
N VAL A 27 15.59 0.76 12.68
CA VAL A 27 16.64 -0.25 12.49
C VAL A 27 17.96 0.42 12.15
N LYS A 28 19.02 0.05 12.87
CA LYS A 28 20.36 0.56 12.61
C LYS A 28 21.02 -0.21 11.47
N ILE A 29 21.43 0.49 10.41
CA ILE A 29 22.22 -0.06 9.30
C ILE A 29 23.48 0.81 9.14
N GLY A 30 24.62 0.22 9.42
CA GLY A 30 25.88 0.97 9.52
C GLY A 30 25.80 2.00 10.66
N ASN A 31 26.03 3.26 10.33
CA ASN A 31 26.01 4.38 11.31
C ASN A 31 24.70 5.20 11.26
N GLN A 32 23.66 4.73 10.58
CA GLN A 32 22.41 5.46 10.42
C GLN A 32 21.22 4.62 10.90
N PHE A 33 20.14 5.28 11.33
CA PHE A 33 18.87 4.65 11.67
C PHE A 33 17.89 4.83 10.51
N TYR A 34 17.17 3.77 10.21
CA TYR A 34 16.18 3.71 9.15
C TYR A 34 14.83 3.25 9.70
N GLY A 35 13.77 3.78 9.14
CA GLY A 35 12.39 3.37 9.36
C GLY A 35 11.67 3.17 8.04
N ASP A 36 10.40 2.86 8.09
CA ASP A 36 9.57 2.63 6.92
C ASP A 36 9.62 3.79 5.93
N GLY A 37 9.92 3.47 4.68
CA GLY A 37 10.07 4.45 3.61
C GLY A 37 8.76 5.10 3.18
N ALA A 38 7.63 4.44 3.39
CA ALA A 38 6.31 4.92 3.00
C ALA A 38 5.96 6.26 3.67
N VAL A 39 6.44 6.52 4.89
CA VAL A 39 6.23 7.80 5.60
C VAL A 39 6.75 9.01 4.82
N ARG A 40 7.70 8.82 3.91
CA ARG A 40 8.31 9.89 3.10
C ARG A 40 8.10 9.74 1.60
N GLN A 41 7.43 8.69 1.18
CA GLN A 41 7.26 8.36 -0.24
C GLN A 41 5.88 8.81 -0.72
N LEU A 42 5.77 10.07 -1.11
CA LEU A 42 4.53 10.66 -1.61
C LEU A 42 4.13 10.19 -3.01
N ALA A 43 5.00 9.51 -3.73
CA ALA A 43 4.76 8.98 -5.08
C ALA A 43 5.50 7.64 -5.24
N PRO A 44 4.92 6.52 -4.78
CA PRO A 44 5.56 5.20 -4.84
C PRO A 44 5.83 4.73 -6.27
N THR A 45 4.99 5.06 -7.25
CA THR A 45 5.16 4.69 -8.66
C THR A 45 6.30 5.46 -9.34
N SER A 46 6.61 6.63 -8.84
CA SER A 46 7.66 7.50 -9.41
C SER A 46 9.04 6.85 -9.44
N THR A 47 9.39 6.05 -8.42
CA THR A 47 10.71 5.41 -8.35
C THR A 47 10.94 4.39 -9.45
N PRO A 48 10.08 3.37 -9.67
CA PRO A 48 10.24 2.42 -10.77
C PRO A 48 10.18 3.09 -12.15
N ILE A 49 9.29 4.08 -12.34
CA ILE A 49 9.19 4.83 -13.61
C ILE A 49 10.50 5.57 -13.92
N HIS A 50 11.11 6.24 -12.95
CA HIS A 50 12.41 6.89 -13.13
C HIS A 50 13.57 5.90 -13.36
N LEU A 51 13.38 4.64 -12.99
CA LEU A 51 14.33 3.56 -13.30
C LEU A 51 14.11 2.96 -14.69
N GLY A 52 13.08 3.42 -15.41
CA GLY A 52 12.78 2.99 -16.78
C GLY A 52 11.71 1.90 -16.88
N ALA A 53 10.96 1.65 -15.82
CA ALA A 53 9.84 0.72 -15.88
C ALA A 53 8.76 1.23 -16.85
N THR A 54 8.30 0.38 -17.74
CA THR A 54 7.19 0.61 -18.67
C THR A 54 5.96 -0.17 -18.30
N ARG A 55 6.10 -1.10 -17.36
CA ARG A 55 5.03 -1.94 -16.81
C ARG A 55 5.13 -1.93 -15.29
N LEU A 56 4.01 -1.75 -14.62
CA LEU A 56 3.95 -1.62 -13.18
C LEU A 56 2.84 -2.53 -12.62
N LEU A 57 3.23 -3.46 -11.77
CA LEU A 57 2.31 -4.20 -10.92
C LEU A 57 2.24 -3.48 -9.56
N ALA A 58 1.07 -2.99 -9.21
CA ALA A 58 0.77 -2.43 -7.90
C ALA A 58 -0.05 -3.43 -7.08
N VAL A 59 0.45 -3.76 -5.89
CA VAL A 59 -0.30 -4.56 -4.91
C VAL A 59 -0.72 -3.64 -3.79
N GLY A 60 -2.01 -3.32 -3.75
CA GLY A 60 -2.60 -2.45 -2.75
C GLY A 60 -2.93 -3.18 -1.46
N VAL A 61 -3.13 -2.40 -0.42
CA VAL A 61 -3.58 -2.88 0.90
C VAL A 61 -4.88 -2.23 1.35
N SER A 62 -5.47 -1.39 0.49
CA SER A 62 -6.78 -0.78 0.72
C SER A 62 -7.88 -1.62 0.08
N GLY A 63 -8.97 -1.82 0.80
CA GLY A 63 -10.17 -2.42 0.24
C GLY A 63 -10.80 -1.55 -0.85
N ASN A 64 -11.73 -2.12 -1.60
CA ASN A 64 -12.39 -1.47 -2.73
C ASN A 64 -13.14 -0.19 -2.30
N ARG A 65 -12.58 0.98 -2.63
CA ARG A 65 -13.13 2.31 -2.33
C ARG A 65 -14.42 2.67 -3.06
N ASN A 66 -14.84 1.88 -4.05
CA ASN A 66 -16.11 2.09 -4.75
C ASN A 66 -17.35 1.80 -3.86
N LYS A 67 -17.15 1.27 -2.67
CA LYS A 67 -18.21 1.20 -1.66
C LYS A 67 -18.19 2.50 -0.86
N ALA A 68 -19.34 3.20 -0.83
CA ALA A 68 -19.52 4.42 -0.06
C ALA A 68 -18.90 4.25 1.36
N PRO A 69 -18.17 5.26 1.85
CA PRO A 69 -17.64 5.22 3.20
C PRO A 69 -18.78 4.89 4.17
N LEU A 70 -18.58 3.89 5.02
CA LEU A 70 -19.50 3.69 6.14
C LEU A 70 -19.53 5.01 6.91
N GLU A 71 -20.71 5.65 6.98
CA GLU A 71 -20.90 6.84 7.80
C GLU A 71 -20.68 6.46 9.28
N ASN A 72 -19.43 6.40 9.70
CA ASN A 72 -19.09 6.30 11.10
C ASN A 72 -19.34 7.67 11.74
N LYS A 73 -20.56 7.89 12.20
CA LYS A 73 -20.89 9.01 13.08
C LYS A 73 -20.20 8.76 14.41
N MET A 74 -18.98 9.29 14.56
CA MET A 74 -18.30 9.30 15.83
C MET A 74 -19.11 10.18 16.79
N THR A 75 -19.70 9.60 17.80
CA THR A 75 -20.44 10.29 18.86
C THR A 75 -19.55 10.76 20.00
N GLU A 76 -18.31 10.28 20.04
CA GLU A 76 -17.30 10.61 21.05
C GLU A 76 -16.00 11.17 20.41
N ALA A 77 -15.21 11.88 21.18
CA ALA A 77 -13.92 12.37 20.73
C ALA A 77 -12.98 11.19 20.40
N PRO A 78 -12.21 11.28 19.29
CA PRO A 78 -11.32 10.19 18.88
C PRO A 78 -10.24 9.95 19.93
N SER A 79 -9.95 8.69 20.24
CA SER A 79 -8.83 8.30 21.08
C SER A 79 -7.49 8.56 20.38
N LEU A 80 -6.40 8.63 21.14
CA LEU A 80 -5.05 8.80 20.57
C LEU A 80 -4.70 7.64 19.60
N SER A 81 -5.09 6.41 19.92
CA SER A 81 -4.90 5.24 19.05
C SER A 81 -5.66 5.39 17.73
N HIS A 82 -6.85 5.97 17.77
CA HIS A 82 -7.65 6.24 16.57
C HIS A 82 -6.98 7.30 15.69
N ILE A 83 -6.51 8.40 16.29
CA ILE A 83 -5.79 9.46 15.57
C ILE A 83 -4.52 8.91 14.91
N ILE A 84 -3.72 8.13 15.65
CA ILE A 84 -2.49 7.51 15.11
C ILE A 84 -2.83 6.54 13.98
N GLY A 85 -3.84 5.69 14.15
CA GLY A 85 -4.30 4.77 13.11
C GLY A 85 -4.72 5.49 11.85
N HIS A 86 -5.48 6.57 11.97
CA HIS A 86 -5.88 7.39 10.82
C HIS A 86 -4.70 8.07 10.12
N MET A 87 -3.75 8.61 10.89
CA MET A 87 -2.52 9.20 10.32
C MET A 87 -1.69 8.16 9.56
N LEU A 88 -1.54 6.95 10.11
CA LEU A 88 -0.82 5.87 9.45
C LEU A 88 -1.56 5.42 8.18
N ASN A 89 -2.89 5.25 8.23
CA ASN A 89 -3.69 4.92 7.05
C ASN A 89 -3.50 5.94 5.93
N SER A 90 -3.62 7.22 6.25
CA SER A 90 -3.42 8.29 5.26
C SER A 90 -2.02 8.29 4.66
N ALA A 91 -1.00 8.02 5.47
CA ALA A 91 0.38 7.98 5.00
C ALA A 91 0.70 6.78 4.10
N PHE A 92 0.08 5.61 4.33
CA PHE A 92 0.44 4.36 3.67
C PHE A 92 -0.54 3.94 2.58
N VAL A 93 -1.84 4.15 2.80
CA VAL A 93 -2.91 3.68 1.92
C VAL A 93 -3.25 4.75 0.89
N ASP A 94 -3.63 5.95 1.36
CA ASP A 94 -4.12 7.01 0.48
C ASP A 94 -3.07 7.48 -0.53
N THR A 95 -1.79 7.39 -0.15
CA THR A 95 -0.67 7.82 -1.01
C THR A 95 -0.52 6.95 -2.26
N LEU A 96 -0.66 5.63 -2.14
CA LEU A 96 -0.56 4.73 -3.29
C LEU A 96 -1.73 4.94 -4.24
N ASP A 97 -2.94 5.01 -3.71
CA ASP A 97 -4.15 5.12 -4.52
C ASP A 97 -4.17 6.42 -5.33
N ASN A 98 -3.85 7.55 -4.69
CA ASN A 98 -3.74 8.85 -5.36
C ASN A 98 -2.66 8.84 -6.47
N ASP A 99 -1.54 8.18 -6.23
CA ASP A 99 -0.44 8.08 -7.20
C ASP A 99 -0.82 7.18 -8.39
N LEU A 100 -1.58 6.11 -8.15
CA LEU A 100 -2.12 5.24 -9.21
C LEU A 100 -3.19 5.95 -10.04
N GLU A 101 -4.08 6.72 -9.41
CA GLU A 101 -5.08 7.55 -10.09
C GLU A 101 -4.37 8.56 -11.00
N PHE A 102 -3.42 9.32 -10.46
CA PHE A 102 -2.62 10.25 -11.26
C PHE A 102 -1.92 9.58 -12.44
N LEU A 103 -1.41 8.36 -12.25
CA LEU A 103 -0.76 7.60 -13.33
C LEU A 103 -1.76 7.21 -14.44
N ARG A 104 -3.01 6.84 -14.08
CA ARG A 104 -4.08 6.54 -15.05
C ARG A 104 -4.44 7.79 -15.86
N ASP A 105 -4.67 8.91 -15.16
CA ASP A 105 -4.97 10.19 -15.81
C ASP A 105 -3.86 10.60 -16.77
N MET A 106 -2.60 10.44 -16.36
CA MET A 106 -1.44 10.72 -17.21
C MET A 106 -1.40 9.81 -18.44
N ASN A 107 -1.73 8.53 -18.29
CA ASN A 107 -1.82 7.61 -19.43
C ASN A 107 -2.92 8.05 -20.41
N GLU A 108 -4.10 8.48 -19.90
CA GLU A 108 -5.18 9.01 -20.74
C GLU A 108 -4.76 10.26 -21.50
N VAL A 109 -4.13 11.21 -20.82
CA VAL A 109 -3.59 12.42 -21.48
C VAL A 109 -2.60 12.06 -22.57
N LEU A 110 -1.74 11.08 -22.36
CA LEU A 110 -0.76 10.62 -23.35
C LEU A 110 -1.40 9.96 -24.57
N ASP A 111 -2.62 9.41 -24.46
CA ASP A 111 -3.35 8.88 -25.62
C ASP A 111 -3.81 9.99 -26.58
N PHE A 112 -4.07 11.20 -26.08
CA PHE A 112 -4.40 12.36 -26.90
C PHE A 112 -3.19 13.07 -27.51
N VAL A 113 -1.96 12.76 -27.04
CA VAL A 113 -0.73 13.41 -27.54
C VAL A 113 -0.02 12.47 -28.52
N PRO A 114 -0.06 12.76 -29.85
CA PRO A 114 0.60 11.94 -30.85
C PRO A 114 2.11 11.79 -30.61
N GLN A 115 2.67 10.64 -30.98
CA GLN A 115 4.08 10.36 -30.72
C GLN A 115 5.03 11.37 -31.35
N HIS A 116 4.72 11.91 -32.57
CA HIS A 116 5.54 12.92 -33.20
C HIS A 116 5.61 14.21 -32.39
N VAL A 117 4.46 14.65 -31.79
CA VAL A 117 4.41 15.84 -30.93
C VAL A 117 5.24 15.62 -29.66
N ARG A 118 5.16 14.41 -29.07
CA ARG A 118 5.97 14.05 -27.91
C ARG A 118 7.47 14.15 -28.20
N ASN A 119 7.88 13.67 -29.37
CA ASN A 119 9.27 13.73 -29.80
C ASN A 119 9.74 15.17 -30.06
N GLU A 120 8.98 15.96 -30.80
CA GLU A 120 9.31 17.39 -31.10
C GLU A 120 9.40 18.21 -29.81
N ARG A 121 8.47 18.02 -28.87
CA ARG A 121 8.41 18.75 -27.60
C ARG A 121 9.34 18.18 -26.54
N LYS A 122 10.07 17.10 -26.84
CA LYS A 122 10.96 16.39 -25.89
C LYS A 122 10.24 15.97 -24.59
N ILE A 123 8.96 15.59 -24.70
CA ILE A 123 8.16 15.10 -23.58
C ILE A 123 8.71 13.73 -23.19
N ARG A 124 9.24 13.61 -21.97
CA ARG A 124 9.83 12.37 -21.47
C ARG A 124 8.80 11.40 -20.89
N ALA A 125 7.55 11.86 -20.72
CA ALA A 125 6.48 11.01 -20.23
C ALA A 125 6.18 9.91 -21.24
N GLN A 126 6.08 8.68 -20.74
CA GLN A 126 5.71 7.49 -21.50
C GLN A 126 4.52 6.80 -20.86
N LYS A 127 3.71 6.13 -21.66
CA LYS A 127 2.59 5.34 -21.18
C LYS A 127 3.13 4.16 -20.37
N ILE A 128 2.53 3.92 -19.21
CA ILE A 128 2.89 2.84 -18.29
C ILE A 128 1.75 1.84 -18.26
N GLU A 129 2.03 0.59 -18.64
CA GLU A 129 1.09 -0.51 -18.46
C GLU A 129 0.93 -0.79 -16.96
N LEU A 130 -0.27 -0.62 -16.45
CA LEU A 130 -0.56 -0.75 -15.02
C LEU A 130 -1.50 -1.93 -14.76
N LEU A 131 -1.08 -2.84 -13.89
CA LEU A 131 -1.95 -3.83 -13.26
C LEU A 131 -2.01 -3.53 -11.76
N GLU A 132 -3.22 -3.37 -11.24
CA GLU A 132 -3.47 -3.21 -9.81
C GLU A 132 -4.21 -4.41 -9.25
N ILE A 133 -3.70 -4.94 -8.14
CA ILE A 133 -4.37 -5.97 -7.33
C ILE A 133 -4.55 -5.37 -5.93
N SER A 134 -5.81 -5.13 -5.56
CA SER A 134 -6.18 -4.58 -4.26
C SER A 134 -7.24 -5.47 -3.61
N PRO A 135 -7.28 -5.57 -2.28
CA PRO A 135 -8.24 -6.41 -1.58
C PRO A 135 -9.69 -6.02 -1.91
N SER A 136 -10.55 -7.00 -2.13
CA SER A 136 -11.99 -6.80 -2.36
C SER A 136 -12.74 -6.37 -1.09
N ARG A 137 -12.15 -6.58 0.11
CA ARG A 137 -12.67 -6.26 1.42
C ARG A 137 -11.69 -5.41 2.22
N GLU A 138 -12.21 -4.57 3.10
CA GLU A 138 -11.38 -3.77 4.00
C GLU A 138 -10.73 -4.64 5.08
N MET A 139 -9.41 -4.54 5.23
CA MET A 139 -8.63 -5.35 6.18
C MET A 139 -8.99 -5.05 7.64
N ASN A 140 -9.35 -3.82 7.97
CA ASN A 140 -9.80 -3.44 9.33
C ASN A 140 -11.11 -4.13 9.71
N LEU A 141 -12.04 -4.32 8.78
CA LEU A 141 -13.26 -5.08 9.05
C LEU A 141 -12.93 -6.54 9.35
N ILE A 142 -12.04 -7.14 8.54
CA ILE A 142 -11.59 -8.52 8.78
C ILE A 142 -10.85 -8.61 10.12
N ALA A 143 -9.98 -7.67 10.44
CA ALA A 143 -9.24 -7.68 11.70
C ALA A 143 -10.17 -7.66 12.94
N THR A 144 -11.33 -7.02 12.84
CA THR A 144 -12.30 -6.99 13.93
C THR A 144 -12.81 -8.38 14.29
N ASP A 145 -13.02 -9.26 13.30
CA ASP A 145 -13.47 -10.64 13.53
C ASP A 145 -12.44 -11.47 14.30
N PHE A 146 -11.16 -11.11 14.19
CA PHE A 146 -10.03 -11.78 14.83
C PHE A 146 -9.48 -11.04 16.06
N TYR A 147 -10.17 -10.01 16.55
CA TYR A 147 -9.72 -9.26 17.74
C TYR A 147 -9.41 -10.16 18.94
N HIS A 148 -10.14 -11.27 19.09
CA HIS A 148 -9.97 -12.24 20.17
C HIS A 148 -8.59 -12.93 20.15
N GLU A 149 -7.89 -12.95 19.01
CA GLU A 149 -6.53 -13.49 18.88
C GLU A 149 -5.45 -12.50 19.36
N LEU A 150 -5.80 -11.20 19.54
CA LEU A 150 -4.84 -10.19 19.96
C LEU A 150 -4.27 -10.50 21.35
N PRO A 151 -2.93 -10.45 21.54
CA PRO A 151 -2.32 -10.66 22.85
C PRO A 151 -2.92 -9.74 23.91
N LYS A 152 -3.24 -10.27 25.09
CA LYS A 152 -3.93 -9.54 26.18
C LYS A 152 -3.25 -8.23 26.58
N GLN A 153 -1.94 -8.15 26.44
CA GLN A 153 -1.17 -6.94 26.74
C GLN A 153 -1.47 -5.81 25.74
N MET A 154 -1.64 -6.16 24.44
CA MET A 154 -1.97 -5.23 23.37
C MET A 154 -3.45 -4.85 23.39
N ALA A 155 -4.34 -5.79 23.70
CA ALA A 155 -5.77 -5.59 23.81
C ALA A 155 -6.18 -4.53 24.86
N LYS A 156 -5.30 -4.22 25.82
CA LYS A 156 -5.52 -3.12 26.78
C LYS A 156 -5.45 -1.74 26.14
N HIS A 157 -4.74 -1.61 25.03
CA HIS A 157 -4.45 -0.33 24.37
C HIS A 157 -5.16 -0.20 23.00
N ILE A 158 -5.61 -1.29 22.42
CA ILE A 158 -6.26 -1.35 21.11
C ILE A 158 -7.68 -1.86 21.32
N LYS A 159 -8.68 -1.07 20.93
CA LYS A 159 -10.09 -1.47 21.03
C LYS A 159 -10.52 -2.26 19.79
N ALA A 160 -11.49 -3.16 19.98
CA ALA A 160 -12.17 -3.85 18.89
C ALA A 160 -13.16 -2.89 18.20
N ASP A 161 -12.62 -1.90 17.47
CA ASP A 161 -13.41 -0.95 16.73
C ASP A 161 -13.09 -1.11 15.24
N SER A 162 -14.09 -1.34 14.42
CA SER A 162 -13.97 -1.46 12.96
C SER A 162 -13.36 -0.24 12.29
N SER A 163 -13.37 0.91 12.97
CA SER A 163 -12.69 2.12 12.53
C SER A 163 -11.20 2.17 12.89
N SER A 164 -10.69 1.19 13.66
CA SER A 164 -9.31 1.14 14.12
C SER A 164 -8.39 0.46 13.12
N THR A 165 -7.87 1.23 12.18
CA THR A 165 -6.80 0.80 11.27
C THR A 165 -5.58 0.23 12.03
N LEU A 166 -5.37 0.67 13.27
CA LEU A 166 -4.25 0.21 14.09
C LEU A 166 -4.34 -1.30 14.37
N LEU A 167 -5.55 -1.85 14.54
CA LEU A 167 -5.73 -3.28 14.79
C LEU A 167 -5.17 -4.12 13.63
N SER A 168 -5.53 -3.81 12.39
CA SER A 168 -5.05 -4.52 11.21
C SER A 168 -3.53 -4.41 11.00
N LEU A 169 -2.90 -3.35 11.50
CA LEU A 169 -1.45 -3.13 11.41
C LEU A 169 -0.63 -3.91 12.43
N VAL A 170 -1.25 -4.39 13.52
CA VAL A 170 -0.53 -5.07 14.61
C VAL A 170 -0.98 -6.50 14.83
N LEU A 171 -2.07 -6.94 14.20
CA LEU A 171 -2.62 -8.28 14.36
C LEU A 171 -1.90 -9.25 13.42
N PHE A 172 -0.82 -9.89 13.92
CA PHE A 172 -0.03 -10.88 13.19
C PHE A 172 -0.32 -12.32 13.63
N GLU A 173 -1.56 -12.57 14.05
CA GLU A 173 -1.99 -13.88 14.53
C GLU A 173 -2.44 -14.77 13.37
N LYS A 174 -2.38 -16.09 13.60
CA LYS A 174 -2.56 -17.10 12.56
C LYS A 174 -3.92 -17.00 11.85
N GLY A 175 -5.00 -16.79 12.59
CA GLY A 175 -6.35 -16.72 12.02
C GLY A 175 -6.49 -15.55 11.06
N PHE A 176 -6.09 -14.36 11.52
CA PHE A 176 -6.12 -13.15 10.69
C PHE A 176 -5.23 -13.26 9.46
N CYS A 177 -3.97 -13.73 9.63
CA CYS A 177 -3.04 -13.89 8.51
C CYS A 177 -3.56 -14.89 7.46
N ASN A 178 -4.19 -15.99 7.89
CA ASN A 178 -4.81 -16.95 6.98
C ASN A 178 -5.99 -16.32 6.22
N ALA A 179 -6.85 -15.58 6.91
CA ALA A 179 -7.98 -14.89 6.28
C ALA A 179 -7.52 -13.88 5.22
N LEU A 180 -6.42 -13.16 5.48
CA LEU A 180 -5.82 -12.26 4.47
C LEU A 180 -5.19 -13.02 3.30
N TRP A 181 -4.58 -14.18 3.57
CA TRP A 181 -4.04 -15.04 2.52
C TRP A 181 -5.14 -15.55 1.59
N ASP A 182 -6.21 -16.08 2.17
CA ASP A 182 -7.35 -16.62 1.41
C ASP A 182 -8.00 -15.52 0.56
N LEU A 183 -8.24 -14.33 1.16
CA LEU A 183 -8.75 -13.17 0.45
C LEU A 183 -7.85 -12.77 -0.74
N GLY A 184 -6.54 -12.64 -0.50
CA GLY A 184 -5.61 -12.25 -1.55
C GLY A 184 -5.51 -13.29 -2.67
N TYR A 185 -5.66 -14.58 -2.34
CA TYR A 185 -5.70 -15.66 -3.31
C TYR A 185 -6.97 -15.60 -4.17
N GLU A 186 -8.14 -15.40 -3.56
CA GLU A 186 -9.42 -15.24 -4.25
C GLU A 186 -9.42 -14.01 -5.17
N ASP A 187 -8.98 -12.85 -4.66
CA ASP A 187 -8.88 -11.61 -5.42
C ASP A 187 -7.93 -11.73 -6.62
N ALA A 188 -6.84 -12.49 -6.47
CA ALA A 188 -5.91 -12.76 -7.55
C ALA A 188 -6.51 -13.69 -8.60
N LEU A 189 -7.29 -14.71 -8.20
CA LEU A 189 -7.99 -15.59 -9.12
C LEU A 189 -9.07 -14.85 -9.93
N GLU A 190 -9.79 -13.92 -9.33
CA GLU A 190 -10.76 -13.08 -10.05
C GLU A 190 -10.08 -12.26 -11.17
N LYS A 191 -8.82 -11.91 -10.99
CA LYS A 191 -8.00 -11.17 -11.96
C LYS A 191 -7.05 -12.05 -12.79
N GLU A 192 -7.25 -13.38 -12.81
CA GLU A 192 -6.33 -14.29 -13.47
C GLU A 192 -6.07 -13.91 -14.93
N THR A 193 -7.10 -13.54 -15.69
CA THR A 193 -6.96 -13.16 -17.10
C THR A 193 -6.08 -11.91 -17.25
N GLU A 194 -6.34 -10.86 -16.48
CA GLU A 194 -5.55 -9.63 -16.50
C GLU A 194 -4.09 -9.88 -16.09
N ILE A 195 -3.89 -10.74 -15.08
CA ILE A 195 -2.56 -11.13 -14.60
C ILE A 195 -1.80 -11.89 -15.71
N ARG A 196 -2.45 -12.86 -16.37
CA ARG A 196 -1.83 -13.60 -17.46
C ARG A 196 -1.44 -12.69 -18.63
N GLU A 197 -2.32 -11.80 -19.04
CA GLU A 197 -2.05 -10.80 -20.08
C GLU A 197 -0.88 -9.89 -19.68
N PHE A 198 -0.92 -9.36 -18.47
CA PHE A 198 0.14 -8.50 -17.96
C PHE A 198 1.49 -9.21 -17.94
N PHE A 199 1.59 -10.45 -17.53
CA PHE A 199 2.84 -11.22 -17.53
C PHE A 199 3.13 -11.91 -18.88
N ARG A 200 2.25 -11.77 -19.88
CA ARG A 200 2.38 -12.42 -21.20
C ARG A 200 2.55 -13.93 -21.09
N LEU A 201 1.84 -14.54 -20.15
CA LEU A 201 1.82 -15.97 -19.97
C LEU A 201 0.95 -16.61 -21.06
N GLU A 202 1.52 -17.57 -21.79
CA GLU A 202 0.76 -18.36 -22.77
C GLU A 202 -0.37 -19.14 -22.07
N LYS A 203 -1.45 -19.38 -22.81
CA LYS A 203 -2.62 -20.15 -22.31
C LYS A 203 -2.28 -21.61 -22.13
#